data_48b1dd1ae567d1ad11c3b2be663ee4b2
#
_entry.id   48b1dd1ae567d1ad11c3b2be663ee4b2
#
_cell.length_a   1.000
_cell.length_b   1.000
_cell.length_c   1.000
_cell.angle_alpha   90.00
_cell.angle_beta   90.00
_cell.angle_gamma   90.00
#
_symmetry.space_group_name_H-M   'P 1'
#
loop_
_entity.id
_entity.type
_entity.pdbx_description
1 polymer ?
#
loop_
_entity_poly.entity_id
_entity_poly.type
_entity_poly.pdbx_seq_one_letter_code
_entity_poly.pdbx_strand_id
1 'polypeptide(L)'
;MKLLILNGPNLNLLGLREPDIYGSRSYAALEAFIRETCREKEIECEIFQSNHEGALVDKIQEAYGVFDGIVINPAAYTHTSVAILD
;
A
#
# COMPACT_ATOMS: atom_id res chain seq x y z
N MET A 1 -15.79 6.66 6.67
CA MET A 1 -15.11 6.19 5.44
C MET A 1 -14.07 5.17 5.82
N LYS A 2 -13.98 4.10 5.06
CA LYS A 2 -13.03 3.02 5.29
C LYS A 2 -12.19 2.81 4.03
N LEU A 3 -10.87 2.93 4.14
CA LEU A 3 -9.95 2.83 3.00
C LEU A 3 -9.01 1.65 3.14
N LEU A 4 -8.75 0.99 2.02
CA LEU A 4 -7.71 -0.02 1.91
C LEU A 4 -6.48 0.62 1.26
N ILE A 5 -5.34 0.51 1.93
CA ILE A 5 -4.07 1.04 1.44
C ILE A 5 -3.23 -0.16 1.01
N LEU A 6 -2.95 -0.26 -0.29
CA LEU A 6 -2.17 -1.36 -0.84
C LEU A 6 -0.79 -0.88 -1.25
N ASN A 7 0.23 -1.54 -0.71
CA ASN A 7 1.62 -1.24 -1.00
C ASN A 7 2.28 -2.43 -1.68
N GLY A 8 2.79 -2.22 -2.88
CA GLY A 8 3.37 -3.26 -3.73
C GLY A 8 4.78 -3.66 -3.37
N PRO A 9 5.47 -4.32 -4.33
CA PRO A 9 6.76 -4.97 -4.07
C PRO A 9 7.82 -4.03 -3.53
N ASN A 10 8.63 -4.57 -2.64
CA ASN A 10 9.83 -3.93 -2.09
C ASN A 10 9.58 -2.72 -1.19
N LEU A 11 8.34 -2.27 -1.04
CA LEU A 11 8.06 -1.16 -0.12
C LEU A 11 8.36 -1.53 1.32
N ASN A 12 8.29 -2.82 1.65
CA ASN A 12 8.71 -3.31 2.97
C ASN A 12 10.20 -3.10 3.25
N LEU A 13 11.00 -2.82 2.20
CA LEU A 13 12.43 -2.55 2.32
C LEU A 13 12.75 -1.06 2.29
N LEU A 14 11.74 -0.22 2.40
CA LEU A 14 11.91 1.22 2.38
C LEU A 14 12.88 1.66 3.49
N GLY A 15 13.84 2.50 3.11
CA GLY A 15 14.85 2.96 4.05
C GLY A 15 16.08 2.05 4.14
N LEU A 16 15.98 0.82 3.65
CA LEU A 16 17.06 -0.15 3.68
C LEU A 16 17.80 -0.27 2.34
N ARG A 17 17.06 -0.14 1.23
CA ARG A 17 17.62 -0.37 -0.10
C ARG A 17 18.32 0.84 -0.70
N GLU A 18 17.69 1.98 -0.69
CA GLU A 18 18.18 3.16 -1.38
C GLU A 18 17.91 4.40 -0.52
N PRO A 19 18.62 4.51 0.63
CA PRO A 19 18.35 5.59 1.57
C PRO A 19 18.62 6.98 0.99
N ASP A 20 19.54 7.10 0.02
CA ASP A 20 19.83 8.38 -0.61
C ASP A 20 18.70 8.88 -1.51
N ILE A 21 17.87 7.97 -2.01
CA ILE A 21 16.75 8.29 -2.90
C ILE A 21 15.46 8.43 -2.12
N TYR A 22 15.18 7.48 -1.22
CA TYR A 22 13.91 7.39 -0.49
C TYR A 22 14.02 7.91 0.94
N GLY A 23 15.19 8.36 1.36
CA GLY A 23 15.45 8.74 2.73
C GLY A 23 15.72 7.53 3.62
N SER A 24 15.94 7.79 4.89
CA SER A 24 16.25 6.75 5.86
C SER A 24 15.00 6.19 6.57
N ARG A 25 13.81 6.65 6.21
CA ARG A 25 12.58 6.23 6.87
C ARG A 25 12.22 4.80 6.50
N SER A 26 11.89 4.01 7.51
CA SER A 26 11.50 2.62 7.31
C SER A 26 10.05 2.50 6.82
N TYR A 27 9.68 1.29 6.38
CA TYR A 27 8.29 1.00 6.06
C TYR A 27 7.38 1.17 7.29
N ALA A 28 7.89 0.83 8.49
CA ALA A 28 7.14 1.04 9.72
C ALA A 28 6.81 2.51 9.94
N ALA A 29 7.74 3.41 9.60
CA ALA A 29 7.49 4.84 9.68
C ALA A 29 6.42 5.29 8.68
N LEU A 30 6.42 4.71 7.48
CA LEU A 30 5.39 4.98 6.47
C LEU A 30 4.03 4.53 6.98
N GLU A 31 3.94 3.32 7.52
CA GLU A 31 2.68 2.82 8.09
C GLU A 31 2.17 3.73 9.21
N ALA A 32 3.06 4.14 10.11
CA ALA A 32 2.69 5.01 11.22
C ALA A 32 2.16 6.34 10.70
N PHE A 33 2.79 6.90 9.68
CA PHE A 33 2.36 8.14 9.05
C PHE A 33 0.96 7.99 8.43
N ILE A 34 0.72 6.90 7.72
CA ILE A 34 -0.57 6.64 7.10
C ILE A 34 -1.67 6.52 8.16
N ARG A 35 -1.41 5.73 9.21
CA ARG A 35 -2.39 5.52 10.29
C ARG A 35 -2.71 6.82 11.00
N GLU A 36 -1.70 7.62 11.30
CA GLU A 36 -1.89 8.89 11.98
C GLU A 36 -2.67 9.87 11.13
N THR A 37 -2.35 9.94 9.82
CA THR A 37 -3.07 10.82 8.90
C THR A 37 -4.54 10.42 8.79
N CYS A 38 -4.83 9.12 8.69
CA CYS A 38 -6.20 8.64 8.63
C CYS A 38 -6.94 8.93 9.94
N ARG A 39 -6.27 8.74 11.08
CA ARG A 39 -6.86 9.01 12.39
C ARG A 39 -7.25 10.48 12.52
N GLU A 40 -6.36 11.39 12.11
CA GLU A 40 -6.64 12.82 12.17
C GLU A 40 -7.85 13.23 11.31
N LYS A 41 -8.08 12.51 10.22
CA LYS A 41 -9.18 12.77 9.29
C LYS A 41 -10.41 11.91 9.59
N GLU A 42 -10.38 11.16 10.66
CA GLU A 42 -11.46 10.27 11.07
C GLU A 42 -11.78 9.22 10.00
N ILE A 43 -10.74 8.69 9.35
CA ILE A 43 -10.84 7.65 8.32
C ILE A 43 -10.31 6.35 8.90
N GLU A 44 -11.11 5.28 8.81
CA GLU A 44 -10.61 3.93 9.10
C GLU A 44 -9.74 3.47 7.94
N CYS A 45 -8.62 2.83 8.23
CA CYS A 45 -7.77 2.30 7.18
C CYS A 45 -7.25 0.91 7.54
N GLU A 46 -7.06 0.10 6.50
CA GLU A 46 -6.33 -1.16 6.58
C GLU A 46 -5.15 -1.05 5.63
N ILE A 47 -3.97 -1.42 6.08
CA ILE A 47 -2.75 -1.34 5.28
C ILE A 47 -2.29 -2.75 4.97
N PHE A 48 -2.07 -3.04 3.70
CA PHE A 48 -1.60 -4.34 3.24
C PHE A 48 -0.42 -4.14 2.30
N GLN A 49 0.65 -4.88 2.53
CA GLN A 49 1.83 -4.85 1.67
C GLN A 49 2.12 -6.27 1.19
N SER A 50 2.46 -6.41 -0.09
CA SER A 50 2.88 -7.70 -0.62
C SER A 50 3.81 -7.52 -1.81
N ASN A 51 4.73 -8.47 -1.94
CA ASN A 51 5.61 -8.58 -3.11
C ASN A 51 4.98 -9.47 -4.19
N HIS A 52 3.82 -10.05 -3.91
CA HIS A 52 3.16 -11.00 -4.80
C HIS A 52 1.98 -10.35 -5.51
N GLU A 53 2.02 -10.36 -6.84
CA GLU A 53 0.94 -9.80 -7.66
C GLU A 53 -0.41 -10.44 -7.31
N GLY A 54 -0.44 -11.78 -7.20
CA GLY A 54 -1.68 -12.50 -6.90
C GLY A 54 -2.28 -12.10 -5.56
N ALA A 55 -1.44 -11.88 -4.55
CA ALA A 55 -1.93 -11.44 -3.24
C ALA A 55 -2.55 -10.04 -3.31
N LEU A 56 -1.97 -9.15 -4.10
CA LEU A 56 -2.52 -7.81 -4.30
C LEU A 56 -3.85 -7.87 -5.03
N VAL A 57 -3.95 -8.68 -6.07
CA VAL A 57 -5.19 -8.88 -6.82
C VAL A 57 -6.28 -9.43 -5.92
N ASP A 58 -5.96 -10.45 -5.12
CA ASP A 58 -6.91 -11.05 -4.17
C ASP A 58 -7.42 -10.00 -3.19
N LYS A 59 -6.52 -9.17 -2.68
CA LYS A 59 -6.89 -8.14 -1.71
C LYS A 59 -7.80 -7.08 -2.33
N ILE A 60 -7.56 -6.72 -3.57
CA ILE A 60 -8.42 -5.79 -4.31
C ILE A 60 -9.83 -6.39 -4.43
N GLN A 61 -9.92 -7.67 -4.77
CA GLN A 61 -11.22 -8.34 -4.89
C GLN A 61 -11.95 -8.43 -3.55
N GLU A 62 -11.22 -8.70 -2.48
CA GLU A 62 -11.79 -8.75 -1.13
C GLU A 62 -12.34 -7.40 -0.68
N ALA A 63 -11.83 -6.31 -1.23
CA ALA A 63 -12.27 -4.97 -0.86
C ALA A 63 -13.67 -4.64 -1.35
N TYR A 64 -14.18 -5.39 -2.32
CA TYR A 64 -15.51 -5.13 -2.88
C TYR A 64 -16.60 -5.24 -1.79
N GLY A 65 -17.35 -4.17 -1.65
CA GLY A 65 -18.42 -4.14 -0.66
C GLY A 65 -17.96 -3.96 0.79
N VAL A 66 -16.65 -3.88 1.05
CA VAL A 66 -16.09 -3.74 2.40
C VAL A 66 -15.48 -2.37 2.62
N PHE A 67 -14.77 -1.87 1.62
CA PHE A 67 -14.09 -0.58 1.70
C PHE A 67 -14.76 0.45 0.79
N ASP A 68 -14.67 1.71 1.19
CA ASP A 68 -15.20 2.82 0.40
C ASP A 68 -14.24 3.22 -0.72
N GLY A 69 -12.97 2.91 -0.58
CA GLY A 69 -11.98 3.23 -1.59
C GLY A 69 -10.68 2.47 -1.39
N ILE A 70 -9.85 2.50 -2.41
CA ILE A 70 -8.54 1.84 -2.40
C ILE A 70 -7.50 2.88 -2.82
N VAL A 71 -6.43 2.98 -2.02
CA VAL A 71 -5.23 3.75 -2.37
C VAL A 71 -4.14 2.74 -2.66
N ILE A 72 -3.65 2.73 -3.88
CA ILE A 72 -2.67 1.72 -4.30
C ILE A 72 -1.36 2.34 -4.74
N ASN A 73 -0.26 1.78 -4.24
CA ASN A 73 1.08 2.04 -4.74
C ASN A 73 1.63 0.73 -5.28
N PRO A 74 1.44 0.45 -6.58
CA PRO A 74 1.83 -0.83 -7.16
C PRO A 74 3.34 -0.99 -7.36
N ALA A 75 4.11 0.06 -7.17
CA ALA A 75 5.57 0.05 -7.34
C ALA A 75 5.96 -0.50 -8.72
N ALA A 76 6.79 -1.55 -8.79
CA ALA A 76 7.23 -2.11 -10.06
C ALA A 76 6.09 -2.65 -10.92
N TYR A 77 4.98 -3.05 -10.32
CA TYR A 77 3.84 -3.57 -11.07
C TYR A 77 3.09 -2.50 -11.87
N THR A 78 3.39 -1.23 -11.64
CA THR A 78 2.88 -0.14 -12.47
C THR A 78 3.17 -0.38 -13.96
N HIS A 79 4.32 -0.96 -14.26
CA HIS A 79 4.81 -1.13 -15.63
C HIS A 79 4.60 -2.55 -16.19
N THR A 80 4.33 -3.53 -15.33
CA THR A 80 4.36 -4.93 -15.75
C THR A 80 3.07 -5.70 -15.45
N SER A 81 2.22 -5.24 -14.55
CA SER A 81 1.03 -6.00 -14.20
C SER A 81 -0.20 -5.51 -14.94
N VAL A 82 -0.69 -6.31 -15.87
CA VAL A 82 -1.98 -6.09 -16.52
C VAL A 82 -3.12 -6.46 -15.55
N ALA A 83 -2.90 -7.46 -14.70
CA ALA A 83 -3.91 -7.93 -13.74
C ALA A 83 -4.27 -6.85 -12.73
N ILE A 84 -3.27 -6.12 -12.21
CA ILE A 84 -3.53 -5.05 -11.25
C ILE A 84 -4.20 -3.86 -11.94
N LEU A 85 -3.78 -3.56 -13.17
CA LEU A 85 -4.36 -2.47 -13.94
C LEU A 85 -5.86 -2.72 -14.23
N ASP A 86 -6.18 -3.96 -14.54
CA ASP A 86 -7.56 -4.33 -14.86
C ASP A 86 -8.48 -4.16 -13.66
#